data_00da2b08ee8cb46be0b789706a6dcbb5
#
_entry.id   00da2b08ee8cb46be0b789706a6dcbb5
#
_cell.length_a   1.000
_cell.length_b   1.000
_cell.length_c   1.000
_cell.angle_alpha   90.00
_cell.angle_beta   90.00
_cell.angle_gamma   90.00
#
_symmetry.space_group_name_H-M   'P 1'
#
loop_
_entity.id
_entity.type
_entity.pdbx_description
1 polymer ?
#
loop_
_entity_poly.entity_id
_entity_poly.type
_entity_poly.pdbx_seq_one_letter_code
_entity_poly.pdbx_strand_id
1 'polypeptide(L)' 'MTDKRELHVEVQGDDIVVTLPGTSYVVTYYRATAFPQQLLTKSHSGREDQGAPMMQAEFHTRAWKAANAKARELGWIV' A
#
# COMPACT_ATOMS: atom_id res chain seq x y z
N MET A 1 -18.60 -9.41 -9.07
CA MET A 1 -18.29 -9.93 -7.74
C MET A 1 -16.94 -9.39 -7.29
N THR A 2 -16.86 -8.86 -6.09
CA THR A 2 -15.61 -8.26 -5.61
C THR A 2 -14.66 -9.34 -5.10
N ASP A 3 -13.42 -9.32 -5.60
CA ASP A 3 -12.38 -10.23 -5.11
C ASP A 3 -11.99 -9.79 -3.70
N LYS A 4 -12.04 -10.72 -2.75
CA LYS A 4 -11.68 -10.45 -1.35
C LYS A 4 -10.21 -10.10 -1.18
N ARG A 5 -9.37 -10.36 -2.20
CA ARG A 5 -7.95 -10.03 -2.18
C ARG A 5 -7.64 -8.74 -2.92
N GLU A 6 -8.68 -8.00 -3.33
CA GLU A 6 -8.49 -6.74 -4.01
C GLU A 6 -8.11 -5.66 -3.01
N LEU A 7 -6.99 -5.00 -3.28
CA LEU A 7 -6.49 -3.94 -2.41
C LEU A 7 -7.19 -2.63 -2.71
N HIS A 8 -7.37 -1.83 -1.66
CA HIS A 8 -7.87 -0.47 -1.77
C HIS A 8 -6.69 0.49 -1.65
N VAL A 9 -6.54 1.40 -2.61
CA VAL A 9 -5.45 2.37 -2.63
C VAL A 9 -6.06 3.77 -2.53
N GLU A 10 -5.61 4.52 -1.54
CA GLU A 10 -6.13 5.86 -1.28
C GLU A 10 -4.98 6.85 -1.16
N VAL A 11 -5.12 8.01 -1.80
CA VAL A 11 -4.13 9.08 -1.71
C VAL A 11 -4.61 10.07 -0.66
N GLN A 12 -3.75 10.34 0.33
CA GLN A 12 -4.03 11.29 1.40
C GLN A 12 -2.87 12.28 1.48
N GLY A 13 -3.04 13.45 0.85
CA GLY A 13 -1.96 14.44 0.80
C GLY A 13 -0.76 13.89 0.03
N ASP A 14 0.38 13.79 0.71
CA ASP A 14 1.60 13.23 0.14
C ASP A 14 1.79 11.75 0.49
N ASP A 15 0.77 11.11 1.04
CA ASP A 15 0.80 9.72 1.44
C ASP A 15 -0.08 8.87 0.52
N ILE A 16 0.30 7.61 0.38
CA ILE A 16 -0.53 6.58 -0.28
C ILE A 16 -0.80 5.51 0.76
N VAL A 17 -2.08 5.28 1.04
CA VAL A 17 -2.52 4.29 2.02
C VAL A 17 -3.11 3.11 1.27
N VAL A 18 -2.57 1.91 1.53
CA VAL A 18 -3.05 0.68 0.92
C VAL A 18 -3.63 -0.20 2.01
N THR A 19 -4.86 -0.64 1.81
CA THR A 19 -5.55 -1.51 2.75
C THR A 19 -6.11 -2.73 2.03
N LEU A 20 -6.31 -3.80 2.78
CA LEU A 20 -7.08 -4.94 2.31
C LEU A 20 -8.41 -4.89 3.06
N PRO A 21 -9.51 -4.47 2.38
CA PRO A 21 -10.79 -4.31 3.05
C PRO A 21 -11.25 -5.58 3.76
N GLY A 22 -11.82 -5.42 4.95
CA GLY A 22 -12.26 -6.54 5.75
C GLY A 22 -11.19 -7.18 6.60
N THR A 23 -9.97 -6.64 6.58
CA THR A 23 -8.85 -7.14 7.39
C THR A 23 -8.20 -5.99 8.14
N SER A 24 -7.27 -6.32 9.04
CA SER A 24 -6.48 -5.34 9.76
C SER A 24 -5.24 -4.88 8.98
N TYR A 25 -5.03 -5.40 7.78
CA TYR A 25 -3.84 -5.06 6.99
C TYR A 25 -3.93 -3.64 6.43
N VAL A 26 -2.90 -2.85 6.71
CA VAL A 26 -2.76 -1.49 6.21
C VAL A 26 -1.27 -1.16 6.11
N VAL A 27 -0.90 -0.42 5.08
CA VAL A 27 0.44 0.13 4.95
C VAL A 27 0.33 1.52 4.35
N THR A 28 1.11 2.44 4.88
CA THR A 28 1.15 3.81 4.40
C THR A 28 2.54 4.09 3.86
N TYR A 29 2.59 4.62 2.64
CA TYR A 29 3.83 5.05 2.00
C TYR A 29 3.80 6.56 1.85
N TYR A 30 4.98 7.18 1.80
CA TYR A 30 5.09 8.60 1.49
C TYR A 30 6.14 8.79 0.41
N ARG A 31 6.01 9.88 -0.34
CA ARG A 31 7.01 10.17 -1.36
C ARG A 31 8.19 10.90 -0.75
N ALA A 32 9.39 10.49 -1.15
CA ALA A 32 10.60 11.19 -0.76
C ALA A 32 10.62 12.53 -1.52
N THR A 33 10.92 13.61 -0.79
CA THR A 33 11.03 14.95 -1.40
C THR A 33 12.41 15.19 -1.99
N ALA A 34 13.38 14.38 -1.58
CA ALA A 34 14.74 14.44 -2.09
C ALA A 34 14.93 13.44 -3.23
N PHE A 35 15.93 13.70 -4.06
CA PHE A 35 16.30 12.77 -5.12
C PHE A 35 17.10 11.59 -4.54
N PRO A 36 16.86 10.33 -4.99
CA PRO A 36 15.93 9.94 -6.06
C PRO A 36 14.48 9.91 -5.59
N GLN A 37 13.57 10.17 -6.53
CA GLN A 37 12.15 10.13 -6.25
C GLN A 37 11.71 8.68 -6.06
N GLN A 38 11.20 8.38 -4.89
CA GLN A 38 10.76 7.03 -4.56
C GLN A 38 9.76 7.06 -3.42
N LEU A 39 9.02 5.97 -3.28
CA LEU A 39 8.14 5.78 -2.14
C LEU A 39 8.91 5.14 -0.99
N LEU A 40 8.60 5.59 0.22
CA LEU A 40 9.16 5.02 1.45
C LEU A 40 8.00 4.60 2.34
N THR A 41 8.21 3.55 3.13
CA THR A 41 7.20 3.09 4.07
C THR A 41 7.17 3.99 5.29
N LYS A 42 5.97 4.51 5.60
CA LYS A 42 5.76 5.36 6.76
C LYS A 42 5.28 4.54 7.96
N SER A 43 4.33 3.66 7.72
CA SER A 43 3.79 2.78 8.76
C SER A 43 3.13 1.56 8.13
N HIS A 44 2.98 0.49 8.92
CA HIS A 44 2.30 -0.71 8.47
C HIS A 44 1.68 -1.43 9.66
N SER A 45 0.71 -2.30 9.37
CA SER A 45 0.13 -3.15 10.40
C SER A 45 1.20 -4.11 10.94
N GLY A 46 1.19 -4.35 12.25
CA GLY A 46 2.23 -5.13 12.91
C GLY A 46 1.91 -6.60 13.13
N ARG A 47 0.70 -7.05 12.80
CA ARG A 47 0.26 -8.41 13.12
C ARG A 47 -0.37 -9.09 11.92
N GLU A 48 -0.19 -10.43 11.88
CA GLU A 48 -0.94 -11.27 10.96
C GLU A 48 -2.43 -11.19 11.29
N ASP A 49 -3.25 -11.09 10.26
CA ASP A 49 -4.69 -11.20 10.39
C ASP A 49 -5.07 -12.61 9.93
N GLN A 50 -5.42 -13.46 10.88
CA GLN A 50 -5.72 -14.86 10.59
C GLN A 50 -7.01 -15.04 9.80
N GLY A 51 -7.88 -14.03 9.80
CA GLY A 51 -9.10 -14.05 9.00
C GLY A 51 -8.91 -13.51 7.59
N ALA A 52 -7.71 -13.04 7.25
CA ALA A 52 -7.44 -12.46 5.96
C ALA A 52 -7.23 -13.55 4.90
N PRO A 53 -7.57 -13.26 3.63
CA PRO A 53 -7.39 -14.23 2.53
C PRO A 53 -5.93 -14.40 2.10
N MET A 54 -5.00 -13.67 2.71
CA MET A 54 -3.57 -13.76 2.41
C MET A 54 -2.75 -13.48 3.66
N MET A 55 -1.49 -13.89 3.64
CA MET A 55 -0.55 -13.58 4.70
C MET A 55 -0.06 -12.14 4.60
N GLN A 56 0.45 -11.60 5.71
CA GLN A 56 0.94 -10.23 5.76
C GLN A 56 2.07 -9.98 4.74
N ALA A 57 2.96 -10.95 4.57
CA ALA A 57 4.06 -10.82 3.60
C ALA A 57 3.53 -10.67 2.18
N GLU A 58 2.51 -11.44 1.82
CA GLU A 58 1.88 -11.33 0.51
C GLU A 58 1.18 -9.99 0.36
N PHE A 59 0.48 -9.53 1.40
CA PHE A 59 -0.15 -8.23 1.40
C PHE A 59 0.86 -7.12 1.14
N HIS A 60 1.99 -7.15 1.84
CA HIS A 60 3.03 -6.12 1.68
C HIS A 60 3.60 -6.11 0.26
N THR A 61 3.83 -7.28 -0.33
CA THR A 61 4.31 -7.37 -1.71
C THR A 61 3.32 -6.77 -2.70
N ARG A 62 2.05 -7.10 -2.54
CA ARG A 62 0.99 -6.58 -3.42
C ARG A 62 0.77 -5.08 -3.20
N ALA A 63 0.81 -4.64 -1.94
CA ALA A 63 0.64 -3.24 -1.59
C ALA A 63 1.76 -2.38 -2.18
N TRP A 64 3.00 -2.86 -2.13
CA TRP A 64 4.13 -2.16 -2.71
C TRP A 64 3.94 -1.94 -4.20
N LYS A 65 3.54 -2.98 -4.92
CA LYS A 65 3.28 -2.89 -6.36
C LYS A 65 2.14 -1.92 -6.65
N ALA A 66 1.05 -2.01 -5.90
CA ALA A 66 -0.10 -1.15 -6.08
C ALA A 66 0.23 0.32 -5.79
N ALA A 67 0.98 0.57 -4.72
CA ALA A 67 1.38 1.93 -4.34
C ALA A 67 2.31 2.55 -5.38
N ASN A 68 3.27 1.77 -5.89
CA ASN A 68 4.18 2.26 -6.93
C ASN A 68 3.44 2.57 -8.23
N ALA A 69 2.49 1.72 -8.62
CA ALA A 69 1.68 1.97 -9.80
C ALA A 69 0.89 3.29 -9.64
N LYS A 70 0.32 3.51 -8.47
CA LYS A 70 -0.41 4.74 -8.18
C LYS A 70 0.51 5.95 -8.19
N ALA A 71 1.69 5.83 -7.60
CA ALA A 71 2.67 6.92 -7.57
C ALA A 71 3.13 7.31 -8.98
N ARG A 72 3.32 6.32 -9.86
CA ARG A 72 3.65 6.60 -11.26
C ARG A 72 2.52 7.32 -11.96
N GLU A 73 1.29 6.87 -11.72
CA GLU A 73 0.09 7.51 -12.28
C GLU A 73 -0.01 8.98 -11.85
N LEU A 74 0.37 9.27 -10.61
CA LEU A 74 0.34 10.64 -10.06
C LEU A 74 1.56 11.47 -10.46
N GLY A 75 2.56 10.86 -11.08
CA GLY A 75 3.80 11.55 -11.41
C GLY A 75 4.75 11.75 -10.23
N TRP A 76 4.54 11.02 -9.14
CA TRP A 76 5.38 11.13 -7.94
C TRP A 76 6.74 10.43 -8.09
N ILE A 77 6.78 9.38 -8.90
CA ILE A 77 7.99 8.62 -9.18
C ILE A 77 8.06 8.31 -10.67
N VAL A 78 9.21 7.92 -11.13
CA VAL A 78 9.44 7.62 -12.55
C VAL A 78 9.05 6.18 -12.89
#